data_aa5f8c82d08dee95b430d0444a9d268b
#
_entry.id   aa5f8c82d08dee95b430d0444a9d268b
#
_cell.length_a   1.000
_cell.length_b   1.000
_cell.length_c   1.000
_cell.angle_alpha   90.00
_cell.angle_beta   90.00
_cell.angle_gamma   90.00
#
_symmetry.space_group_name_H-M   'P 1'
#
loop_
_entity.id
_entity.type
_entity.pdbx_description
1 polymer ?
#
loop_
_entity_poly.entity_id
_entity_poly.type
_entity_poly.pdbx_seq_one_letter_code
_entity_poly.pdbx_strand_id
1 'polypeptide(L)'
;MEVNDETFLYKGGFSVLLNVSVPLFHFGERINKVHAAKAKLEQTRLEQADMNEKMLLELTLAANNLDEARLESELSDRSLQQAEENMRVSKKQYEVGLETLSDYLEAQTLWQQAYCVQVDAHFRLYLNYVEYLKATGTLSQSSSY
;
A
#
# COMPACT_ATOMS: atom_id res chain seq x y z
N MET A 1 -12.31 47.04 48.67
CA MET A 1 -13.43 46.97 49.61
C MET A 1 -13.23 45.69 50.38
N GLU A 2 -12.51 45.85 51.54
CA GLU A 2 -12.17 44.78 52.47
C GLU A 2 -13.43 44.36 53.21
N VAL A 3 -13.74 43.07 53.22
CA VAL A 3 -14.79 42.53 54.09
C VAL A 3 -14.07 41.77 55.18
N ASN A 4 -14.21 42.32 56.40
CA ASN A 4 -13.67 41.82 57.67
C ASN A 4 -14.07 40.37 57.93
N ASP A 5 -13.07 39.60 58.24
CA ASP A 5 -13.15 38.24 58.79
C ASP A 5 -13.45 38.35 60.29
N GLU A 6 -14.71 38.12 60.67
CA GLU A 6 -15.08 37.91 62.08
C GLU A 6 -15.08 36.40 62.39
N THR A 7 -14.01 35.96 62.99
CA THR A 7 -13.86 34.64 63.57
C THR A 7 -14.77 34.47 64.76
N PHE A 8 -15.94 33.84 64.59
CA PHE A 8 -16.76 33.36 65.71
C PHE A 8 -16.29 31.97 66.15
N LEU A 9 -15.55 31.96 67.25
CA LEU A 9 -15.22 30.72 67.95
C LEU A 9 -16.47 30.17 68.68
N TYR A 10 -17.19 29.22 68.00
CA TYR A 10 -18.20 28.42 68.70
C TYR A 10 -17.57 27.13 69.25
N LYS A 11 -17.60 27.00 70.54
CA LYS A 11 -17.15 25.86 71.32
C LYS A 11 -18.27 24.81 71.30
N GLY A 12 -18.05 23.74 70.48
CA GLY A 12 -18.87 22.53 70.54
C GLY A 12 -20.11 22.55 69.65
N GLY A 13 -19.91 22.51 68.30
CA GLY A 13 -20.96 22.28 67.34
C GLY A 13 -20.41 21.51 66.11
N PHE A 14 -21.03 20.42 65.78
CA PHE A 14 -20.75 19.66 64.56
C PHE A 14 -21.38 20.43 63.37
N SER A 15 -20.57 21.08 62.56
CA SER A 15 -21.06 21.78 61.37
C SER A 15 -20.75 20.94 60.09
N VAL A 16 -21.81 20.43 59.47
CA VAL A 16 -21.74 19.79 58.14
C VAL A 16 -21.93 20.87 57.08
N LEU A 17 -20.85 21.17 56.38
CA LEU A 17 -20.86 22.12 55.28
C LEU A 17 -21.18 21.35 53.98
N LEU A 18 -22.41 21.43 53.51
CA LEU A 18 -22.87 20.84 52.26
C LEU A 18 -22.63 21.88 51.13
N ASN A 19 -21.57 21.74 50.40
CA ASN A 19 -21.31 22.62 49.24
C ASN A 19 -21.95 22.02 47.99
N VAL A 20 -23.14 22.50 47.60
CA VAL A 20 -23.82 22.12 46.35
C VAL A 20 -23.47 23.15 45.28
N SER A 21 -22.44 22.85 44.49
CA SER A 21 -22.10 23.63 43.31
C SER A 21 -22.97 23.20 42.15
N VAL A 22 -23.99 23.98 41.83
CA VAL A 22 -24.84 23.79 40.64
C VAL A 22 -24.30 24.72 39.53
N PRO A 23 -23.66 24.19 38.46
CA PRO A 23 -23.17 25.00 37.36
C PRO A 23 -24.36 25.47 36.52
N LEU A 24 -24.82 26.69 36.73
CA LEU A 24 -25.98 27.27 36.05
C LEU A 24 -25.71 27.75 34.60
N PHE A 25 -24.46 27.68 34.10
CA PHE A 25 -24.06 28.26 32.81
C PHE A 25 -23.38 27.29 31.82
N HIS A 26 -23.75 25.99 31.80
CA HIS A 26 -23.17 25.03 30.86
C HIS A 26 -24.07 24.69 29.64
N PHE A 27 -25.12 25.49 29.38
CA PHE A 27 -26.02 25.22 28.23
C PHE A 27 -25.31 25.35 26.87
N GLY A 28 -24.37 26.28 26.72
CA GLY A 28 -23.62 26.46 25.47
C GLY A 28 -22.53 25.38 25.26
N GLU A 29 -21.90 24.91 26.31
CA GLU A 29 -20.83 23.90 26.23
C GLU A 29 -21.33 22.52 25.79
N ARG A 30 -22.49 22.08 26.26
CA ARG A 30 -23.11 20.83 25.84
C ARG A 30 -23.50 20.84 24.36
N ILE A 31 -24.07 21.93 23.87
CA ILE A 31 -24.45 22.08 22.45
C ILE A 31 -23.21 22.08 21.57
N ASN A 32 -22.18 22.81 21.94
CA ASN A 32 -20.91 22.86 21.23
C ASN A 32 -20.18 21.50 21.22
N LYS A 33 -20.20 20.75 22.32
CA LYS A 33 -19.67 19.37 22.38
C LYS A 33 -20.43 18.42 21.46
N VAL A 34 -21.75 18.52 21.39
CA VAL A 34 -22.58 17.71 20.46
C VAL A 34 -22.29 18.08 19.00
N HIS A 35 -22.15 19.38 18.68
CA HIS A 35 -21.78 19.80 17.34
C HIS A 35 -20.38 19.35 16.95
N ALA A 36 -19.40 19.46 17.84
CA ALA A 36 -18.04 18.96 17.63
C ALA A 36 -18.01 17.42 17.43
N ALA A 37 -18.80 16.68 18.21
CA ALA A 37 -18.89 15.23 18.05
C ALA A 37 -19.55 14.82 16.72
N LYS A 38 -20.59 15.56 16.26
CA LYS A 38 -21.21 15.34 14.95
C LYS A 38 -20.25 15.65 13.81
N ALA A 39 -19.52 16.75 13.89
CA ALA A 39 -18.53 17.12 12.90
C ALA A 39 -17.40 16.07 12.83
N LYS A 40 -16.96 15.56 13.98
CA LYS A 40 -15.96 14.49 14.04
C LYS A 40 -16.47 13.16 13.46
N LEU A 41 -17.72 12.82 13.70
CA LEU A 41 -18.37 11.66 13.08
C LEU A 41 -18.42 11.77 11.57
N GLU A 42 -18.81 12.93 11.05
CA GLU A 42 -18.85 13.18 9.61
C GLU A 42 -17.46 13.17 8.97
N GLN A 43 -16.48 13.76 9.64
CA GLN A 43 -15.08 13.67 9.23
C GLN A 43 -14.63 12.21 9.14
N THR A 44 -14.89 11.39 10.15
CA THR A 44 -14.51 9.97 10.16
C THR A 44 -15.19 9.18 9.05
N ARG A 45 -16.46 9.50 8.72
CA ARG A 45 -17.17 8.87 7.60
C ARG A 45 -16.55 9.21 6.25
N LEU A 46 -16.17 10.48 6.07
CA LEU A 46 -15.50 10.93 4.85
C LEU A 46 -14.10 10.31 4.73
N GLU A 47 -13.35 10.24 5.82
CA GLU A 47 -12.06 9.55 5.87
C GLU A 47 -12.18 8.06 5.54
N GLN A 48 -13.25 7.40 6.02
CA GLN A 48 -13.53 5.99 5.69
C GLN A 48 -13.88 5.82 4.19
N ALA A 49 -14.68 6.73 3.62
CA ALA A 49 -15.02 6.69 2.19
C ALA A 49 -13.76 6.88 1.33
N ASP A 50 -12.94 7.87 1.64
CA ASP A 50 -11.67 8.14 0.95
C ASP A 50 -10.71 6.93 1.05
N MET A 51 -10.63 6.31 2.23
CA MET A 51 -9.82 5.10 2.42
C MET A 51 -10.31 3.95 1.55
N ASN A 52 -11.64 3.74 1.45
CA ASN A 52 -12.21 2.69 0.60
C ASN A 52 -11.91 2.93 -0.88
N GLU A 53 -12.01 4.18 -1.34
CA GLU A 53 -11.67 4.53 -2.73
C GLU A 53 -10.19 4.29 -3.02
N LYS A 54 -9.30 4.67 -2.10
CA LYS A 54 -7.86 4.41 -2.22
C LYS A 54 -7.54 2.91 -2.27
N MET A 55 -8.19 2.11 -1.44
CA MET A 55 -8.01 0.65 -1.45
C MET A 55 -8.48 0.02 -2.77
N LEU A 56 -9.62 0.48 -3.32
CA LEU A 56 -10.11 0.02 -4.62
C LEU A 56 -9.17 0.42 -5.76
N LEU A 57 -8.64 1.63 -5.72
CA LEU A 57 -7.67 2.09 -6.70
C LEU A 57 -6.38 1.26 -6.63
N GLU A 58 -5.82 1.04 -5.43
CA GLU A 58 -4.62 0.24 -5.21
C GLU A 58 -4.81 -1.20 -5.71
N LEU A 59 -5.95 -1.81 -5.40
CA LEU A 59 -6.29 -3.15 -5.90
C LEU A 59 -6.38 -3.21 -7.42
N THR A 60 -7.04 -2.22 -8.02
CA THR A 60 -7.18 -2.15 -9.49
C THR A 60 -5.83 -1.97 -10.18
N LEU A 61 -4.98 -1.10 -9.62
CA LEU A 61 -3.62 -0.90 -10.14
C LEU A 61 -2.77 -2.17 -10.01
N ALA A 62 -2.82 -2.84 -8.85
CA ALA A 62 -2.08 -4.08 -8.63
C ALA A 62 -2.55 -5.20 -9.58
N ALA A 63 -3.85 -5.31 -9.84
CA ALA A 63 -4.40 -6.26 -10.80
C ALA A 63 -3.92 -5.99 -12.24
N ASN A 64 -4.00 -4.72 -12.68
CA ASN A 64 -3.54 -4.32 -14.01
C ASN A 64 -2.02 -4.55 -14.19
N ASN A 65 -1.22 -4.19 -13.19
CA ASN A 65 0.23 -4.41 -13.22
C ASN A 65 0.58 -5.89 -13.28
N LEU A 66 -0.19 -6.74 -12.60
CA LEU A 66 0.00 -8.19 -12.65
C LEU A 66 -0.33 -8.75 -14.05
N ASP A 67 -1.43 -8.31 -14.67
CA ASP A 67 -1.81 -8.74 -16.02
C ASP A 67 -0.78 -8.27 -17.05
N GLU A 68 -0.29 -7.04 -16.95
CA GLU A 68 0.77 -6.51 -17.80
C GLU A 68 2.06 -7.33 -17.67
N ALA A 69 2.50 -7.59 -16.43
CA ALA A 69 3.70 -8.39 -16.16
C ALA A 69 3.58 -9.84 -16.67
N ARG A 70 2.35 -10.41 -16.66
CA ARG A 70 2.09 -11.72 -17.24
C ARG A 70 2.30 -11.71 -18.75
N LEU A 71 1.75 -10.71 -19.45
CA LEU A 71 1.92 -10.56 -20.89
C LEU A 71 3.40 -10.30 -21.25
N GLU A 72 4.09 -9.47 -20.49
CA GLU A 72 5.53 -9.22 -20.67
C GLU A 72 6.35 -10.50 -20.51
N SER A 73 6.04 -11.32 -19.51
CA SER A 73 6.67 -12.63 -19.28
C SER A 73 6.45 -13.58 -20.47
N GLU A 74 5.22 -13.73 -20.95
CA GLU A 74 4.93 -14.58 -22.11
C GLU A 74 5.62 -14.09 -23.39
N LEU A 75 5.69 -12.78 -23.59
CA LEU A 75 6.38 -12.18 -24.74
C LEU A 75 7.88 -12.41 -24.68
N SER A 76 8.47 -12.26 -23.49
CA SER A 76 9.91 -12.50 -23.27
C SER A 76 10.29 -13.97 -23.50
N ASP A 77 9.43 -14.93 -23.09
CA ASP A 77 9.63 -16.36 -23.36
C ASP A 77 9.68 -16.66 -24.87
N ARG A 78 8.74 -16.09 -25.63
CA ARG A 78 8.71 -16.23 -27.09
C ARG A 78 9.91 -15.58 -27.76
N SER A 79 10.31 -14.40 -27.26
CA SER A 79 11.50 -13.68 -27.77
C SER A 79 12.76 -14.47 -27.53
N LEU A 80 12.92 -15.07 -26.35
CA LEU A 80 14.07 -15.93 -26.07
C LEU A 80 14.09 -17.16 -26.98
N GLN A 81 12.95 -17.84 -27.15
CA GLN A 81 12.85 -19.01 -28.03
C GLN A 81 13.26 -18.64 -29.48
N GLN A 82 12.85 -17.48 -29.97
CA GLN A 82 13.24 -16.99 -31.30
C GLN A 82 14.74 -16.71 -31.38
N ALA A 83 15.32 -16.07 -30.35
CA ALA A 83 16.73 -15.77 -30.27
C ALA A 83 17.60 -17.05 -30.17
N GLU A 84 17.16 -18.06 -29.44
CA GLU A 84 17.78 -19.38 -29.37
C GLU A 84 17.84 -20.06 -30.73
N GLU A 85 16.73 -20.07 -31.47
CA GLU A 85 16.67 -20.66 -32.79
C GLU A 85 17.56 -19.89 -33.78
N ASN A 86 17.56 -18.55 -33.73
CA ASN A 86 18.43 -17.71 -34.55
C ASN A 86 19.91 -18.03 -34.29
N MET A 87 20.33 -18.07 -33.01
CA MET A 87 21.70 -18.43 -32.60
C MET A 87 22.06 -19.85 -33.08
N ARG A 88 21.14 -20.81 -32.97
CA ARG A 88 21.33 -22.21 -33.42
C ARG A 88 21.56 -22.28 -34.95
N VAL A 89 20.81 -21.53 -35.72
CA VAL A 89 20.93 -21.47 -37.20
C VAL A 89 22.25 -20.78 -37.55
N SER A 90 22.56 -19.61 -37.01
CA SER A 90 23.78 -18.86 -37.23
C SER A 90 25.01 -19.70 -36.91
N LYS A 91 25.01 -20.42 -35.77
CA LYS A 91 26.10 -21.36 -35.42
C LYS A 91 26.36 -22.40 -36.52
N LYS A 92 25.30 -23.02 -37.04
CA LYS A 92 25.43 -24.02 -38.14
C LYS A 92 25.95 -23.40 -39.42
N GLN A 93 25.49 -22.20 -39.78
CA GLN A 93 25.95 -21.49 -40.99
C GLN A 93 27.41 -21.09 -40.88
N TYR A 94 27.83 -20.67 -39.67
CA TYR A 94 29.25 -20.42 -39.40
C TYR A 94 30.11 -21.69 -39.52
N GLU A 95 29.67 -22.81 -38.96
CA GLU A 95 30.38 -24.10 -39.01
C GLU A 95 30.59 -24.61 -40.43
N VAL A 96 29.66 -24.31 -41.35
CA VAL A 96 29.77 -24.68 -42.78
C VAL A 96 30.34 -23.56 -43.66
N GLY A 97 30.78 -22.45 -43.06
CA GLY A 97 31.45 -21.33 -43.77
C GLY A 97 30.50 -20.42 -44.56
N LEU A 98 29.21 -20.43 -44.27
CA LEU A 98 28.18 -19.60 -44.88
C LEU A 98 27.95 -18.27 -44.18
N GLU A 99 28.37 -18.17 -42.89
CA GLU A 99 28.33 -16.93 -42.10
C GLU A 99 29.72 -16.61 -41.58
N THR A 100 29.93 -15.32 -41.23
CA THR A 100 31.15 -14.87 -40.59
C THR A 100 31.11 -15.11 -39.07
N LEU A 101 32.27 -15.13 -38.42
CA LEU A 101 32.36 -15.17 -36.97
C LEU A 101 31.64 -13.96 -36.33
N SER A 102 31.67 -12.81 -36.97
CA SER A 102 30.98 -11.59 -36.49
C SER A 102 29.47 -11.80 -36.41
N ASP A 103 28.86 -12.37 -37.43
CA ASP A 103 27.40 -12.64 -37.50
C ASP A 103 27.00 -13.64 -36.43
N TYR A 104 27.79 -14.71 -36.22
CA TYR A 104 27.55 -15.67 -35.14
C TYR A 104 27.66 -15.01 -33.75
N LEU A 105 28.67 -14.16 -33.52
CA LEU A 105 28.81 -13.47 -32.24
C LEU A 105 27.68 -12.44 -31.99
N GLU A 106 27.16 -11.83 -33.05
CA GLU A 106 26.00 -10.97 -32.97
C GLU A 106 24.74 -11.79 -32.57
N ALA A 107 24.48 -12.91 -33.20
CA ALA A 107 23.39 -13.81 -32.84
C ALA A 107 23.50 -14.30 -31.38
N GLN A 108 24.71 -14.60 -30.91
CA GLN A 108 24.97 -14.97 -29.52
C GLN A 108 24.67 -13.82 -28.56
N THR A 109 25.02 -12.61 -28.94
CA THR A 109 24.76 -11.40 -28.13
C THR A 109 23.26 -11.14 -28.01
N LEU A 110 22.52 -11.26 -29.11
CA LEU A 110 21.05 -11.13 -29.13
C LEU A 110 20.35 -12.19 -28.27
N TRP A 111 20.84 -13.43 -28.33
CA TRP A 111 20.36 -14.49 -27.44
C TRP A 111 20.59 -14.16 -25.97
N GLN A 112 21.79 -13.69 -25.61
CA GLN A 112 22.10 -13.34 -24.24
C GLN A 112 21.26 -12.16 -23.74
N GLN A 113 20.99 -11.17 -24.58
CA GLN A 113 20.10 -10.06 -24.26
C GLN A 113 18.65 -10.55 -24.03
N ALA A 114 18.14 -11.41 -24.90
CA ALA A 114 16.80 -11.99 -24.74
C ALA A 114 16.68 -12.80 -23.46
N TYR A 115 17.72 -13.55 -23.10
CA TYR A 115 17.77 -14.31 -21.86
C TYR A 115 17.73 -13.39 -20.62
N CYS A 116 18.49 -12.29 -20.63
CA CYS A 116 18.45 -11.31 -19.53
C CYS A 116 17.07 -10.66 -19.40
N VAL A 117 16.44 -10.30 -20.52
CA VAL A 117 15.09 -9.72 -20.54
C VAL A 117 14.06 -10.71 -20.00
N GLN A 118 14.16 -11.99 -20.35
CA GLN A 118 13.27 -13.03 -19.83
C GLN A 118 13.38 -13.17 -18.30
N VAL A 119 14.61 -13.24 -17.79
CA VAL A 119 14.83 -13.33 -16.33
C VAL A 119 14.25 -12.13 -15.60
N ASP A 120 14.42 -10.91 -16.13
CA ASP A 120 13.86 -9.68 -15.56
C ASP A 120 12.32 -9.70 -15.60
N ALA A 121 11.72 -10.10 -16.72
CA ALA A 121 10.27 -10.18 -16.88
C ALA A 121 9.64 -11.20 -15.90
N HIS A 122 10.23 -12.37 -15.72
CA HIS A 122 9.79 -13.35 -14.73
C HIS A 122 9.90 -12.83 -13.30
N PHE A 123 10.99 -12.12 -12.99
CA PHE A 123 11.16 -11.51 -11.67
C PHE A 123 10.11 -10.42 -11.41
N ARG A 124 9.81 -9.56 -12.40
CA ARG A 124 8.75 -8.56 -12.32
C ARG A 124 7.38 -9.20 -12.13
N LEU A 125 7.08 -10.27 -12.85
CA LEU A 125 5.84 -11.02 -12.67
C LEU A 125 5.69 -11.50 -11.22
N TYR A 126 6.75 -12.04 -10.63
CA TYR A 126 6.75 -12.47 -9.24
C TYR A 126 6.51 -11.31 -8.27
N LEU A 127 7.18 -10.16 -8.47
CA LEU A 127 6.99 -8.98 -7.63
C LEU A 127 5.54 -8.45 -7.72
N ASN A 128 5.00 -8.29 -8.92
CA ASN A 128 3.62 -7.83 -9.11
C ASN A 128 2.59 -8.82 -8.53
N TYR A 129 2.89 -10.11 -8.57
CA TYR A 129 2.05 -11.11 -7.91
C TYR A 129 2.03 -10.93 -6.38
N VAL A 130 3.18 -10.67 -5.76
CA VAL A 130 3.28 -10.40 -4.31
C VAL A 130 2.55 -9.08 -3.95
N GLU A 131 2.67 -8.03 -4.78
CA GLU A 131 1.95 -6.78 -4.58
C GLU A 131 0.43 -6.97 -4.68
N TYR A 132 -0.03 -7.77 -5.64
CA TYR A 132 -1.45 -8.12 -5.74
C TYR A 132 -1.95 -8.89 -4.50
N LEU A 133 -1.19 -9.87 -3.99
CA LEU A 133 -1.52 -10.57 -2.75
C LEU A 133 -1.56 -9.62 -1.54
N LYS A 134 -0.69 -8.63 -1.50
CA LYS A 134 -0.70 -7.58 -0.47
C LYS A 134 -1.96 -6.72 -0.58
N ALA A 135 -2.31 -6.24 -1.77
CA ALA A 135 -3.49 -5.42 -2.01
C ALA A 135 -4.80 -6.15 -1.69
N THR A 136 -4.86 -7.48 -1.90
CA THR A 136 -6.01 -8.33 -1.54
C THR A 136 -6.04 -8.73 -0.06
N GLY A 137 -4.98 -8.44 0.72
CA GLY A 137 -4.87 -8.84 2.14
C GLY A 137 -4.60 -10.33 2.36
N THR A 138 -4.32 -11.10 1.30
CA THR A 138 -4.12 -12.57 1.39
C THR A 138 -2.67 -12.98 1.69
N LEU A 139 -1.75 -12.02 1.76
CA LEU A 139 -0.32 -12.27 2.00
C LEU A 139 -0.05 -12.96 3.35
N SER A 140 -0.86 -12.66 4.37
CA SER A 140 -0.74 -13.27 5.71
C SER A 140 -1.18 -14.74 5.75
N GLN A 141 -2.00 -15.17 4.79
CA GLN A 141 -2.49 -16.56 4.73
C GLN A 141 -1.53 -17.49 4.00
N SER A 142 -0.68 -16.97 3.10
CA SER A 142 0.29 -17.78 2.34
C SER A 142 1.55 -18.13 3.12
N SER A 143 1.79 -17.50 4.29
CA SER A 143 2.94 -17.76 5.17
C SER A 143 2.73 -18.93 6.15
N SER A 144 1.63 -19.69 6.03
CA SER A 144 1.22 -20.71 6.99
C SER A 144 1.40 -22.15 6.48
N TYR A 145 2.32 -22.37 5.47
CA TYR A 145 2.72 -23.69 4.99
C TYR A 145 4.21 -23.90 5.09
#